data_96cc40d9e3343ed1a7abe5d4a7668151
#
_entry.id   96cc40d9e3343ed1a7abe5d4a7668151
#
_cell.length_a   1.000
_cell.length_b   1.000
_cell.length_c   1.000
_cell.angle_alpha   90.00
_cell.angle_beta   90.00
_cell.angle_gamma   90.00
#
_symmetry.space_group_name_H-M   'P 1'
#
loop_
_entity.id
_entity.type
_entity.pdbx_description
1 polymer ?
#
loop_
_entity_poly.entity_id
_entity_poly.type
_entity_poly.pdbx_seq_one_letter_code
_entity_poly.pdbx_strand_id
1 'polypeptide(L)'
;MCTTLENKYGIKVSTVEHLLAALYITGIDNALIEIDNEEVPIMDGSSKDFLDVLKKINLVDQSRKKKYLKIINKIELKDGKRKISIEPSESTLQVNFQLDYKNKIIGNQKNVINFQEDNL
;
A
#
# COMPACT_ATOMS: atom_id res chain seq x y z
N MET A 1 -8.94 -1.68 -12.79
CA MET A 1 -9.42 -0.92 -11.62
C MET A 1 -8.19 -0.59 -10.79
N CYS A 2 -7.95 0.66 -10.52
CA CYS A 2 -6.74 1.16 -9.82
C CYS A 2 -7.14 2.24 -8.82
N THR A 3 -6.23 2.61 -7.94
CA THR A 3 -6.38 3.75 -7.03
C THR A 3 -5.99 5.02 -7.76
N THR A 4 -6.89 6.00 -7.75
CA THR A 4 -6.66 7.30 -8.39
C THR A 4 -6.78 8.40 -7.35
N LEU A 5 -5.80 9.29 -7.31
CA LEU A 5 -5.83 10.52 -6.54
C LEU A 5 -6.26 11.67 -7.44
N GLU A 6 -7.11 12.54 -6.90
CA GLU A 6 -7.57 13.74 -7.61
C GLU A 6 -7.51 14.95 -6.67
N ASN A 7 -7.02 16.06 -7.17
CA ASN A 7 -7.03 17.31 -6.43
C ASN A 7 -8.29 18.16 -6.75
N LYS A 8 -8.48 19.22 -6.02
CA LYS A 8 -9.63 20.15 -6.18
C LYS A 8 -9.72 20.82 -7.56
N TYR A 9 -8.69 20.72 -8.37
CA TYR A 9 -8.63 21.30 -9.73
C TYR A 9 -8.87 20.26 -10.82
N GLY A 10 -9.20 19.01 -10.45
CA GLY A 10 -9.48 17.95 -11.40
C GLY A 10 -8.21 17.25 -11.96
N ILE A 11 -7.02 17.59 -11.45
CA ILE A 11 -5.78 16.91 -11.84
C ILE A 11 -5.72 15.56 -11.15
N LYS A 12 -5.46 14.50 -11.92
CA LYS A 12 -5.51 13.11 -11.48
C LYS A 12 -4.18 12.41 -11.68
N VAL A 13 -3.90 11.48 -10.78
CA VAL A 13 -2.83 10.49 -10.93
C VAL A 13 -3.39 9.13 -10.57
N SER A 14 -3.27 8.18 -11.47
CA SER A 14 -3.79 6.81 -11.34
C SER A 14 -2.69 5.81 -10.96
N THR A 15 -3.11 4.60 -10.51
CA THR A 15 -2.22 3.45 -10.22
C THR A 15 -1.15 3.76 -9.18
N VAL A 16 -1.55 4.50 -8.13
CA VAL A 16 -0.63 4.94 -7.06
C VAL A 16 -0.35 3.87 -5.99
N GLU A 17 -1.12 2.79 -5.94
CA GLU A 17 -1.12 1.79 -4.86
C GLU A 17 0.23 1.11 -4.67
N HIS A 18 0.93 0.72 -5.75
CA HIS A 18 2.22 0.02 -5.68
C HIS A 18 3.34 0.92 -5.14
N LEU A 19 3.37 2.18 -5.62
CA LEU A 19 4.32 3.18 -5.13
C LEU A 19 4.07 3.54 -3.66
N LEU A 20 2.80 3.78 -3.28
CA LEU A 20 2.45 4.08 -1.88
C LEU A 20 2.77 2.91 -0.95
N ALA A 21 2.59 1.67 -1.38
CA ALA A 21 2.98 0.49 -0.62
C ALA A 21 4.50 0.44 -0.42
N ALA A 22 5.29 0.72 -1.46
CA ALA A 22 6.75 0.76 -1.37
C ALA A 22 7.24 1.84 -0.41
N LEU A 23 6.68 3.06 -0.47
CA LEU A 23 7.01 4.15 0.45
C LEU A 23 6.68 3.78 1.90
N TYR A 24 5.52 3.15 2.13
CA TYR A 24 5.12 2.70 3.45
C TYR A 24 6.08 1.64 4.01
N ILE A 25 6.42 0.63 3.22
CA ILE A 25 7.32 -0.47 3.59
C ILE A 25 8.73 0.06 3.92
N THR A 26 9.21 1.05 3.18
CA THR A 26 10.54 1.66 3.42
C THR A 26 10.54 2.73 4.52
N GLY A 27 9.38 3.00 5.15
CA GLY A 27 9.27 3.97 6.23
C GLY A 27 9.33 5.43 5.80
N ILE A 28 9.13 5.70 4.50
CA ILE A 28 9.17 7.06 3.96
C ILE A 28 7.82 7.75 4.22
N ASP A 29 7.83 8.76 5.08
CA ASP A 29 6.63 9.53 5.45
C ASP A 29 6.39 10.73 4.54
N ASN A 30 7.44 11.31 3.97
CA ASN A 30 7.37 12.50 3.13
C ASN A 30 8.25 12.31 1.91
N ALA A 31 7.70 12.52 0.73
CA ALA A 31 8.41 12.46 -0.53
C ALA A 31 7.85 13.49 -1.50
N LEU A 32 8.72 14.09 -2.31
CA LEU A 32 8.31 14.80 -3.52
C LEU A 32 8.39 13.81 -4.67
N ILE A 33 7.28 13.62 -5.37
CA ILE A 33 7.18 12.71 -6.51
C ILE A 33 6.78 13.54 -7.72
N GLU A 34 7.67 13.61 -8.69
CA GLU A 34 7.41 14.26 -9.96
C GLU A 34 7.06 13.20 -11.00
N ILE A 35 6.00 13.45 -11.74
CA ILE A 35 5.47 12.55 -12.76
C ILE A 35 5.11 13.36 -14.01
N ASP A 36 5.45 12.85 -15.18
CA ASP A 36 5.22 13.49 -16.48
C ASP A 36 3.96 12.97 -17.20
N ASN A 37 3.19 12.10 -16.53
CA ASN A 37 1.96 11.53 -17.06
C ASN A 37 0.89 11.41 -15.95
N GLU A 38 -0.33 11.05 -16.32
CA GLU A 38 -1.46 10.87 -15.41
C GLU A 38 -1.51 9.49 -14.73
N GLU A 39 -0.51 8.63 -14.95
CA GLU A 39 -0.46 7.28 -14.41
C GLU A 39 0.95 6.91 -13.95
N VAL A 40 1.04 6.39 -12.71
CA VAL A 40 2.27 5.78 -12.20
C VAL A 40 2.55 4.49 -12.96
N PRO A 41 3.78 4.24 -13.44
CA PRO A 41 4.12 3.01 -14.16
C PRO A 41 3.73 1.76 -13.35
N ILE A 42 3.07 0.80 -14.01
CA ILE A 42 2.63 -0.46 -13.36
C ILE A 42 3.81 -1.39 -13.05
N MET A 43 4.94 -1.22 -13.74
CA MET A 43 6.12 -2.07 -13.65
C MET A 43 5.76 -3.56 -13.87
N ASP A 44 6.19 -4.45 -12.98
CA ASP A 44 5.84 -5.87 -13.01
C ASP A 44 4.47 -6.19 -12.35
N GLY A 45 3.72 -5.16 -11.94
CA GLY A 45 2.45 -5.31 -11.22
C GLY A 45 2.61 -5.53 -9.72
N SER A 46 3.82 -5.38 -9.18
CA SER A 46 4.11 -5.40 -7.75
C SER A 46 4.79 -4.11 -7.28
N SER A 47 5.08 -4.02 -5.98
CA SER A 47 5.88 -2.92 -5.42
C SER A 47 7.39 -3.15 -5.50
N LYS A 48 7.84 -4.28 -6.05
CA LYS A 48 9.24 -4.73 -5.99
C LYS A 48 10.20 -3.74 -6.62
N ASP A 49 9.93 -3.30 -7.86
CA ASP A 49 10.84 -2.40 -8.58
C ASP A 49 10.98 -1.05 -7.86
N PHE A 50 9.90 -0.53 -7.27
CA PHE A 50 9.94 0.67 -6.43
C PHE A 50 10.78 0.44 -5.17
N LEU A 51 10.61 -0.70 -4.49
CA LEU A 51 11.39 -1.07 -3.32
C LEU A 51 12.88 -1.18 -3.65
N ASP A 52 13.24 -1.79 -4.77
CA ASP A 52 14.63 -1.98 -5.21
C ASP A 52 15.34 -0.63 -5.45
N VAL A 53 14.60 0.40 -5.87
CA VAL A 53 15.13 1.76 -5.99
C VAL A 53 15.20 2.45 -4.62
N LEU A 54 14.12 2.41 -3.84
CA LEU A 54 14.03 3.11 -2.55
C LEU A 54 15.02 2.57 -1.51
N LYS A 55 15.36 1.28 -1.54
CA LYS A 55 16.38 0.68 -0.66
C LYS A 55 17.82 1.16 -0.93
N LYS A 56 18.05 1.76 -2.09
CA LYS A 56 19.39 2.27 -2.48
C LYS A 56 19.63 3.74 -2.09
N ILE A 57 18.59 4.43 -1.64
CA ILE A 57 18.70 5.84 -1.26
C ILE A 57 18.93 5.99 0.24
N ASN A 58 19.60 7.08 0.63
CA ASN A 58 19.72 7.46 2.02
C ASN A 58 18.49 8.25 2.45
N LEU A 59 17.81 7.79 3.48
CA LEU A 59 16.71 8.52 4.11
C LEU A 59 17.27 9.62 5.01
N VAL A 60 16.55 10.73 5.09
CA VAL A 60 16.90 11.86 5.95
C VAL A 60 15.84 12.00 7.03
N ASP A 61 16.27 11.89 8.28
CA ASP A 61 15.39 12.11 9.42
C ASP A 61 14.98 13.57 9.51
N GLN A 62 13.69 13.80 9.67
CA GLN A 62 13.13 15.14 9.81
C GLN A 62 12.96 15.51 11.29
N SER A 63 12.97 16.80 11.59
CA SER A 63 12.91 17.32 12.98
C SER A 63 11.56 17.08 13.68
N ARG A 64 10.49 16.83 12.93
CA ARG A 64 9.17 16.60 13.50
C ARG A 64 8.94 15.14 13.82
N LYS A 65 8.35 14.86 14.98
CA LYS A 65 7.94 13.50 15.37
C LYS A 65 6.90 12.96 14.41
N LYS A 66 7.02 11.70 14.05
CA LYS A 66 6.04 10.95 13.26
C LYS A 66 4.69 10.90 13.97
N LYS A 67 3.62 11.07 13.22
CA LYS A 67 2.25 10.86 13.70
C LYS A 67 1.82 9.43 13.40
N TYR A 68 1.18 8.80 14.38
CA TYR A 68 0.64 7.46 14.23
C TYR A 68 -0.88 7.48 14.32
N LEU A 69 -1.53 6.73 13.44
CA LEU A 69 -2.93 6.38 13.57
C LEU A 69 -3.03 5.00 14.22
N LYS A 70 -3.51 4.96 15.46
CA LYS A 70 -3.70 3.69 16.19
C LYS A 70 -5.14 3.22 16.01
N ILE A 71 -5.28 1.97 15.56
CA ILE A 71 -6.58 1.31 15.51
C ILE A 71 -6.91 0.79 16.90
N ILE A 72 -8.03 1.24 17.46
CA ILE A 72 -8.47 0.86 18.82
C ILE A 72 -9.66 -0.10 18.83
N ASN A 73 -10.42 -0.14 17.73
CA ASN A 73 -11.57 -1.02 17.55
C ASN A 73 -11.53 -1.69 16.20
N LYS A 74 -12.18 -2.86 16.10
CA LYS A 74 -12.39 -3.50 14.80
C LYS A 74 -13.37 -2.67 13.96
N ILE A 75 -12.97 -2.41 12.72
CA ILE A 75 -13.80 -1.77 11.70
C ILE A 75 -13.94 -2.73 10.53
N GLU A 76 -15.13 -2.88 10.01
CA GLU A 76 -15.44 -3.76 8.89
C GLU A 76 -16.34 -3.05 7.89
N LEU A 77 -16.00 -3.15 6.61
CA LEU A 77 -16.82 -2.69 5.50
C LEU A 77 -17.13 -3.86 4.58
N LYS A 78 -18.42 -4.00 4.21
CA LYS A 78 -18.90 -5.02 3.28
C LYS A 78 -19.56 -4.37 2.08
N ASP A 79 -19.29 -4.89 0.91
CA ASP A 79 -19.95 -4.55 -0.35
C ASP A 79 -20.25 -5.84 -1.11
N GLY A 80 -21.48 -6.34 -0.98
CA GLY A 80 -21.90 -7.62 -1.49
C GLY A 80 -21.04 -8.76 -0.91
N LYS A 81 -20.28 -9.45 -1.79
CA LYS A 81 -19.35 -10.52 -1.38
C LYS A 81 -17.96 -10.02 -0.99
N ARG A 82 -17.67 -8.74 -1.21
CA ARG A 82 -16.39 -8.14 -0.86
C ARG A 82 -16.42 -7.67 0.58
N LYS A 83 -15.28 -7.80 1.22
CA LYS A 83 -15.11 -7.40 2.62
C LYS A 83 -13.72 -6.87 2.83
N ILE A 84 -13.61 -5.80 3.59
CA ILE A 84 -12.36 -5.33 4.15
C ILE A 84 -12.55 -5.10 5.64
N SER A 85 -11.59 -5.44 6.46
CA SER A 85 -11.61 -5.16 7.90
C SER A 85 -10.22 -4.77 8.37
N ILE A 86 -10.20 -3.94 9.41
CA ILE A 86 -9.01 -3.58 10.16
C ILE A 86 -9.31 -3.76 11.64
N GLU A 87 -8.38 -4.31 12.39
CA GLU A 87 -8.53 -4.55 13.82
C GLU A 87 -7.22 -4.31 14.57
N PRO A 88 -7.27 -4.02 15.87
CA PRO A 88 -6.06 -3.90 16.68
C PRO A 88 -5.23 -5.18 16.62
N SER A 89 -3.90 -5.03 16.60
CA SER A 89 -2.95 -6.13 16.71
C SER A 89 -2.00 -5.85 17.86
N GLU A 90 -1.60 -6.88 18.58
CA GLU A 90 -0.58 -6.82 19.63
C GLU A 90 0.85 -6.94 19.04
N SER A 91 0.93 -7.36 17.78
CA SER A 91 2.17 -7.50 17.03
C SER A 91 2.28 -6.40 15.95
N THR A 92 3.21 -6.59 15.04
CA THR A 92 3.38 -5.76 13.85
C THR A 92 2.17 -5.84 12.91
N LEU A 93 2.18 -5.04 11.85
CA LEU A 93 1.15 -5.08 10.81
C LEU A 93 1.08 -6.48 10.19
N GLN A 94 -0.09 -7.07 10.23
CA GLN A 94 -0.42 -8.29 9.51
C GLN A 94 -1.46 -8.00 8.43
N VAL A 95 -1.21 -8.47 7.22
CA VAL A 95 -2.16 -8.37 6.12
C VAL A 95 -2.60 -9.77 5.71
N ASN A 96 -3.90 -10.05 5.87
CA ASN A 96 -4.55 -11.25 5.37
C ASN A 96 -5.33 -10.88 4.13
N PHE A 97 -5.07 -11.55 3.03
CA PHE A 97 -5.82 -11.27 1.82
C PHE A 97 -6.29 -12.55 1.13
N GLN A 98 -7.48 -12.50 0.58
CA GLN A 98 -8.09 -13.60 -0.14
C GLN A 98 -8.77 -13.08 -1.41
N LEU A 99 -8.49 -13.73 -2.53
CA LEU A 99 -9.18 -13.54 -3.79
C LEU A 99 -10.01 -14.79 -4.11
N ASP A 100 -11.22 -14.59 -4.63
CA ASP A 100 -12.10 -15.66 -5.08
C ASP A 100 -12.70 -15.27 -6.44
N TYR A 101 -12.09 -15.76 -7.50
CA TYR A 101 -12.52 -15.49 -8.86
C TYR A 101 -13.15 -16.73 -9.49
N LYS A 102 -14.25 -16.53 -10.24
CA LYS A 102 -14.89 -17.59 -11.03
C LYS A 102 -13.99 -18.09 -12.15
N ASN A 103 -13.03 -17.30 -12.60
CA ASN A 103 -12.03 -17.71 -13.58
C ASN A 103 -11.12 -18.78 -12.98
N LYS A 104 -11.09 -19.97 -13.57
CA LYS A 104 -10.33 -21.13 -13.07
C LYS A 104 -8.82 -20.93 -13.06
N ILE A 105 -8.30 -20.03 -13.90
CA ILE A 105 -6.86 -19.71 -13.95
C ILE A 105 -6.46 -18.90 -12.71
N ILE A 106 -7.29 -17.96 -12.27
CA ILE A 106 -7.07 -17.15 -11.07
C ILE A 106 -7.51 -17.91 -9.82
N GLY A 107 -8.75 -18.46 -9.86
CA GLY A 107 -9.31 -19.28 -8.79
C GLY A 107 -9.39 -18.60 -7.44
N ASN A 108 -9.18 -19.40 -6.40
CA ASN A 108 -9.09 -18.93 -5.02
C ASN A 108 -7.62 -18.81 -4.63
N GLN A 109 -7.24 -17.62 -4.16
CA GLN A 109 -5.88 -17.34 -3.67
C GLN A 109 -5.98 -16.72 -2.29
N LYS A 110 -5.14 -17.17 -1.37
CA LYS A 110 -5.05 -16.65 -0.02
C LYS A 110 -3.59 -16.46 0.36
N ASN A 111 -3.28 -15.33 0.96
CA ASN A 111 -1.95 -15.07 1.51
C ASN A 111 -2.04 -14.33 2.85
N VAL A 112 -1.04 -14.52 3.69
CA VAL A 112 -0.86 -13.83 4.97
C VAL A 112 0.55 -13.28 5.00
N ILE A 113 0.65 -11.98 5.16
CA ILE A 113 1.93 -11.28 5.24
C ILE A 113 2.03 -10.67 6.64
N ASN A 114 3.13 -10.97 7.33
CA ASN A 114 3.49 -10.37 8.61
C ASN A 114 4.66 -9.43 8.36
N PHE A 115 4.46 -8.14 8.61
CA PHE A 115 5.51 -7.14 8.52
C PHE A 115 6.25 -7.10 9.86
N GLN A 116 7.45 -7.66 9.91
CA GLN A 116 8.38 -7.50 11.02
C GLN A 116 9.51 -6.56 10.56
N GLU A 117 10.06 -5.79 11.50
CA GLU A 117 11.13 -4.82 11.19
C GLU A 117 12.34 -5.47 10.52
N ASP A 118 12.58 -6.76 10.75
CA ASP A 118 13.72 -7.50 10.21
C ASP A 118 13.50 -8.14 8.83
N ASN A 119 12.32 -7.99 8.23
CA ASN A 119 11.93 -8.65 6.97
C ASN A 119 11.66 -7.66 5.82
N LEU A 120 12.11 -6.42 5.95
CA LEU A 120 11.93 -5.37 4.94
C LEU A 120 13.21 -5.03 4.19
#